data_0deb05f9fb434c665df34bcfa170e294
#
_entry.id   0deb05f9fb434c665df34bcfa170e294
#
_cell.length_a   1.000
_cell.length_b   1.000
_cell.length_c   1.000
_cell.angle_alpha   90.00
_cell.angle_beta   90.00
_cell.angle_gamma   90.00
#
_symmetry.space_group_name_H-M   'P 1'
#
loop_
_entity.id
_entity.type
_entity.pdbx_description
1 polymer ?
#
loop_
_entity_poly.entity_id
_entity_poly.type
_entity_poly.pdbx_seq_one_letter_code
_entity_poly.pdbx_strand_id
1 'polypeptide(L)'
;MTNSFADFAKAKMIFVIGSNMTEAHPVAASFVKQAVLAGAPLFVADPRRTALADMAELHIPIRVGSDVAFLNGLMNVLITEGLYDREYVQSRCNGFEELKAKVLEYPPERAAEISGVSAETIRTVARRLASVKPVMLMYTLGITEHTCGVNNVLSCANLQMLLGNVGFEYGGVNPLRGQNNVQGACDMGALPNVFTGYQRVDNAEARAKFEEAWGVASLPDKPGLMIPQMLE
;
A
#
# COMPACT_ATOMS: atom_id res chain seq x y z
N MET A 1 -7.32 1.94 -3.85
CA MET A 1 -7.38 2.62 -2.53
C MET A 1 -8.51 2.01 -1.73
N THR A 2 -8.30 1.85 -0.44
CA THR A 2 -9.35 1.33 0.46
C THR A 2 -10.27 2.45 0.99
N ASN A 3 -9.84 3.71 0.90
CA ASN A 3 -10.53 4.88 1.44
C ASN A 3 -10.64 6.02 0.43
N SER A 4 -11.53 6.96 0.69
CA SER A 4 -11.70 8.17 -0.14
C SER A 4 -10.67 9.24 0.22
N PHE A 5 -10.43 10.20 -0.70
CA PHE A 5 -9.57 11.36 -0.40
C PHE A 5 -10.08 12.22 0.76
N ALA A 6 -11.41 12.30 0.93
CA ALA A 6 -12.00 13.05 2.03
C ALA A 6 -11.62 12.48 3.41
N ASP A 7 -11.35 11.17 3.49
CA ASP A 7 -10.94 10.52 4.73
C ASP A 7 -9.54 10.96 5.17
N PHE A 8 -8.69 11.38 4.23
CA PHE A 8 -7.31 11.79 4.52
C PHE A 8 -7.24 12.95 5.52
N ALA A 9 -8.16 13.92 5.40
CA ALA A 9 -8.22 15.07 6.30
C ALA A 9 -8.59 14.71 7.76
N LYS A 10 -9.14 13.52 7.99
CA LYS A 10 -9.59 13.05 9.29
C LYS A 10 -8.74 11.92 9.86
N ALA A 11 -7.65 11.55 9.16
CA ALA A 11 -6.74 10.51 9.62
C ALA A 11 -6.17 10.83 10.99
N LYS A 12 -6.04 9.82 11.85
CA LYS A 12 -5.47 9.97 13.21
C LYS A 12 -3.96 9.88 13.21
N MET A 13 -3.39 9.18 12.23
CA MET A 13 -1.98 9.09 11.93
C MET A 13 -1.80 8.77 10.46
N ILE A 14 -0.78 9.32 9.83
CA ILE A 14 -0.49 9.13 8.41
C ILE A 14 0.93 8.59 8.25
N PHE A 15 1.06 7.52 7.47
CA PHE A 15 2.33 6.96 7.05
C PHE A 15 2.43 7.01 5.51
N VAL A 16 3.31 7.84 5.00
CA VAL A 16 3.61 7.97 3.58
C VAL A 16 4.92 7.27 3.26
N ILE A 17 4.93 6.38 2.28
CA ILE A 17 6.12 5.67 1.85
C ILE A 17 6.26 5.71 0.32
N GLY A 18 7.45 6.06 -0.18
CA GLY A 18 7.75 6.08 -1.61
C GLY A 18 6.81 6.99 -2.41
N SER A 19 6.54 8.21 -1.90
CA SER A 19 5.60 9.13 -2.52
C SER A 19 5.97 10.59 -2.35
N ASN A 20 6.15 11.31 -3.45
CA ASN A 20 6.22 12.76 -3.49
C ASN A 20 4.85 13.36 -3.88
N MET A 21 3.86 13.14 -3.02
CA MET A 21 2.47 13.48 -3.31
C MET A 21 2.20 14.99 -3.39
N THR A 22 3.08 15.84 -2.85
CA THR A 22 2.94 17.29 -2.98
C THR A 22 3.12 17.78 -4.42
N GLU A 23 3.88 17.06 -5.22
CA GLU A 23 4.09 17.34 -6.64
C GLU A 23 3.15 16.52 -7.52
N ALA A 24 3.08 15.20 -7.30
CA ALA A 24 2.34 14.29 -8.17
C ALA A 24 0.82 14.25 -7.87
N HIS A 25 0.40 14.56 -6.64
CA HIS A 25 -0.99 14.48 -6.17
C HIS A 25 -1.34 15.67 -5.26
N PRO A 26 -1.24 16.93 -5.74
CA PRO A 26 -1.31 18.11 -4.87
C PRO A 26 -2.66 18.25 -4.15
N VAL A 27 -3.76 17.84 -4.78
CA VAL A 27 -5.09 17.86 -4.14
C VAL A 27 -5.13 16.85 -2.97
N ALA A 28 -4.68 15.61 -3.18
CA ALA A 28 -4.60 14.62 -2.09
C ALA A 28 -3.65 15.10 -0.97
N ALA A 29 -2.51 15.72 -1.33
CA ALA A 29 -1.59 16.29 -0.37
C ALA A 29 -2.23 17.42 0.47
N SER A 30 -3.18 18.18 -0.07
CA SER A 30 -3.89 19.22 0.69
C SER A 30 -4.71 18.64 1.84
N PHE A 31 -5.36 17.49 1.64
CA PHE A 31 -6.09 16.79 2.71
C PHE A 31 -5.15 16.23 3.78
N VAL A 32 -3.99 15.69 3.37
CA VAL A 32 -2.95 15.24 4.31
C VAL A 32 -2.44 16.42 5.15
N LYS A 33 -2.14 17.57 4.52
CA LYS A 33 -1.72 18.78 5.23
C LYS A 33 -2.77 19.26 6.23
N GLN A 34 -4.06 19.18 5.88
CA GLN A 34 -5.15 19.52 6.81
C GLN A 34 -5.13 18.61 8.05
N ALA A 35 -4.95 17.29 7.88
CA ALA A 35 -4.85 16.36 9.01
C ALA A 35 -3.63 16.70 9.90
N VAL A 36 -2.47 16.97 9.30
CA VAL A 36 -1.24 17.34 10.02
C VAL A 36 -1.43 18.64 10.81
N LEU A 37 -2.03 19.66 10.18
CA LEU A 37 -2.35 20.93 10.86
C LEU A 37 -3.35 20.77 11.99
N ALA A 38 -4.22 19.74 11.90
CA ALA A 38 -5.14 19.37 12.98
C ALA A 38 -4.49 18.49 14.07
N GLY A 39 -3.17 18.22 13.96
CA GLY A 39 -2.38 17.49 14.97
C GLY A 39 -2.18 16.01 14.69
N ALA A 40 -2.54 15.49 13.52
CA ALA A 40 -2.25 14.10 13.15
C ALA A 40 -0.73 13.91 12.92
N PRO A 41 -0.08 12.94 13.59
CA PRO A 41 1.31 12.60 13.33
C PRO A 41 1.47 12.14 11.88
N LEU A 42 2.54 12.62 11.23
CA LEU A 42 2.94 12.24 9.87
C LEU A 42 4.32 11.61 9.89
N PHE A 43 4.44 10.41 9.36
CA PHE A 43 5.72 9.77 9.08
C PHE A 43 5.90 9.67 7.56
N VAL A 44 7.10 10.00 7.09
CA VAL A 44 7.44 9.93 5.66
C VAL A 44 8.70 9.09 5.48
N ALA A 45 8.56 7.94 4.84
CA ALA A 45 9.66 7.07 4.43
C ALA A 45 9.94 7.27 2.94
N ASP A 46 11.01 8.00 2.64
CA ASP A 46 11.44 8.31 1.27
C ASP A 46 12.95 8.60 1.28
N PRO A 47 13.73 8.13 0.30
CA PRO A 47 15.14 8.45 0.21
C PRO A 47 15.39 9.96 0.08
N ARG A 48 14.43 10.70 -0.47
CA ARG A 48 14.50 12.16 -0.64
C ARG A 48 13.72 12.86 0.48
N ARG A 49 14.26 13.99 0.93
CA ARG A 49 13.50 14.89 1.81
C ARG A 49 12.53 15.72 0.96
N THR A 50 11.33 15.19 0.78
CA THR A 50 10.26 15.87 0.03
C THR A 50 9.63 17.00 0.85
N ALA A 51 8.89 17.90 0.20
CA ALA A 51 8.18 18.98 0.90
C ALA A 51 7.17 18.46 1.97
N LEU A 52 6.66 17.26 1.81
CA LEU A 52 5.81 16.64 2.83
C LEU A 52 6.65 16.12 4.02
N ALA A 53 7.88 15.67 3.77
CA ALA A 53 8.81 15.26 4.82
C ALA A 53 9.25 16.44 5.72
N ASP A 54 9.22 17.68 5.20
CA ASP A 54 9.49 18.88 6.00
C ASP A 54 8.39 19.19 7.04
N MET A 55 7.17 18.66 6.81
CA MET A 55 6.05 18.77 7.75
C MET A 55 5.92 17.54 8.65
N ALA A 56 6.70 16.49 8.40
CA ALA A 56 6.59 15.23 9.12
C ALA A 56 7.16 15.32 10.53
N GLU A 57 6.51 14.63 11.47
CA GLU A 57 7.07 14.34 12.80
C GLU A 57 8.39 13.55 12.65
N LEU A 58 8.44 12.66 11.65
CA LEU A 58 9.64 11.87 11.35
C LEU A 58 9.81 11.65 9.84
N HIS A 59 10.95 12.07 9.30
CA HIS A 59 11.45 11.67 8.00
C HIS A 59 12.39 10.45 8.14
N ILE A 60 12.13 9.41 7.37
CA ILE A 60 12.86 8.14 7.41
C ILE A 60 13.53 7.94 6.04
N PRO A 61 14.82 8.31 5.91
CA PRO A 61 15.55 8.18 4.65
C PRO A 61 15.97 6.72 4.42
N ILE A 62 15.12 5.94 3.74
CA ILE A 62 15.42 4.54 3.39
C ILE A 62 16.32 4.47 2.15
N ARG A 63 17.14 3.41 2.06
CA ARG A 63 17.85 3.11 0.80
C ARG A 63 16.87 2.68 -0.28
N VAL A 64 17.10 3.12 -1.51
CA VAL A 64 16.31 2.69 -2.67
C VAL A 64 16.37 1.17 -2.81
N GLY A 65 15.21 0.52 -3.00
CA GLY A 65 15.08 -0.93 -3.15
C GLY A 65 15.12 -1.73 -1.86
N SER A 66 15.05 -1.09 -0.70
CA SER A 66 15.07 -1.76 0.61
C SER A 66 13.71 -1.78 1.33
N ASP A 67 12.65 -1.41 0.64
CA ASP A 67 11.31 -1.23 1.20
C ASP A 67 10.79 -2.48 1.91
N VAL A 68 10.90 -3.66 1.28
CA VAL A 68 10.50 -4.94 1.89
C VAL A 68 11.24 -5.19 3.21
N ALA A 69 12.55 -4.94 3.24
CA ALA A 69 13.35 -5.18 4.44
C ALA A 69 12.95 -4.23 5.57
N PHE A 70 12.73 -2.96 5.25
CA PHE A 70 12.27 -1.96 6.22
C PHE A 70 10.88 -2.31 6.76
N LEU A 71 9.92 -2.61 5.88
CA LEU A 71 8.55 -2.97 6.27
C LEU A 71 8.51 -4.29 7.06
N ASN A 72 9.31 -5.29 6.68
CA ASN A 72 9.44 -6.53 7.46
C ASN A 72 10.06 -6.24 8.83
N GLY A 73 11.02 -5.33 8.96
CA GLY A 73 11.56 -4.90 10.24
C GLY A 73 10.50 -4.28 11.16
N LEU A 74 9.60 -3.44 10.61
CA LEU A 74 8.47 -2.90 11.35
C LEU A 74 7.52 -4.02 11.82
N MET A 75 7.15 -4.93 10.91
CA MET A 75 6.28 -6.07 11.22
C MET A 75 6.91 -7.04 12.22
N ASN A 76 8.24 -7.23 12.18
CA ASN A 76 8.98 -8.01 13.16
C ASN A 76 8.74 -7.46 14.58
N VAL A 77 8.92 -6.16 14.77
CA VAL A 77 8.67 -5.51 16.08
C VAL A 77 7.22 -5.68 16.51
N LEU A 78 6.26 -5.45 15.60
CA LEU A 78 4.83 -5.62 15.90
C LEU A 78 4.50 -7.04 16.39
N ILE A 79 5.08 -8.04 15.76
CA ILE A 79 4.83 -9.46 16.09
C ILE A 79 5.56 -9.88 17.38
N THR A 80 6.85 -9.54 17.50
CA THR A 80 7.67 -9.98 18.65
C THR A 80 7.29 -9.28 19.95
N GLU A 81 6.85 -8.02 19.86
CA GLU A 81 6.36 -7.27 21.02
C GLU A 81 4.85 -7.44 21.27
N GLY A 82 4.15 -8.21 20.40
CA GLY A 82 2.71 -8.47 20.54
C GLY A 82 1.81 -7.26 20.33
N LEU A 83 2.29 -6.28 19.52
CA LEU A 83 1.63 -5.00 19.26
C LEU A 83 0.63 -5.04 18.09
N TYR A 84 0.53 -6.16 17.39
CA TYR A 84 -0.43 -6.33 16.28
C TYR A 84 -1.85 -6.59 16.78
N ASP A 85 -2.85 -6.33 15.95
CA ASP A 85 -4.26 -6.56 16.26
C ASP A 85 -4.60 -8.05 16.11
N ARG A 86 -4.53 -8.80 17.21
CA ARG A 86 -4.74 -10.26 17.22
C ARG A 86 -6.14 -10.66 16.76
N GLU A 87 -7.16 -9.95 17.23
CA GLU A 87 -8.56 -10.25 16.90
C GLU A 87 -8.81 -10.03 15.41
N TYR A 88 -8.34 -8.91 14.87
CA TYR A 88 -8.44 -8.61 13.45
C TYR A 88 -7.71 -9.66 12.59
N VAL A 89 -6.48 -10.00 12.97
CA VAL A 89 -5.66 -10.99 12.24
C VAL A 89 -6.34 -12.37 12.25
N GLN A 90 -6.82 -12.83 13.40
CA GLN A 90 -7.48 -14.14 13.51
C GLN A 90 -8.82 -14.21 12.76
N SER A 91 -9.57 -13.11 12.72
CA SER A 91 -10.91 -13.11 12.13
C SER A 91 -10.94 -12.74 10.64
N ARG A 92 -9.91 -12.03 10.13
CA ARG A 92 -9.96 -11.43 8.79
C ARG A 92 -8.75 -11.68 7.91
N CYS A 93 -7.69 -12.31 8.43
CA CYS A 93 -6.47 -12.54 7.66
C CYS A 93 -6.20 -14.04 7.49
N ASN A 94 -5.63 -14.40 6.35
CA ASN A 94 -5.08 -15.73 6.08
C ASN A 94 -3.55 -15.64 5.97
N GLY A 95 -2.83 -16.76 6.20
CA GLY A 95 -1.39 -16.82 5.99
C GLY A 95 -0.56 -16.09 7.05
N PHE A 96 -1.08 -15.91 8.27
CA PHE A 96 -0.36 -15.21 9.35
C PHE A 96 0.90 -15.93 9.77
N GLU A 97 0.87 -17.27 9.91
CA GLU A 97 2.05 -18.02 10.36
C GLU A 97 3.16 -18.04 9.31
N GLU A 98 2.81 -18.08 8.03
CA GLU A 98 3.76 -17.95 6.91
C GLU A 98 4.40 -16.57 6.89
N LEU A 99 3.60 -15.51 7.04
CA LEU A 99 4.10 -14.14 7.15
C LEU A 99 5.02 -14.00 8.35
N LYS A 100 4.61 -14.48 9.53
CA LYS A 100 5.39 -14.42 10.76
C LYS A 100 6.73 -15.13 10.61
N ALA A 101 6.74 -16.34 10.06
CA ALA A 101 7.98 -17.08 9.80
C ALA A 101 8.94 -16.26 8.94
N LYS A 102 8.43 -15.63 7.86
CA LYS A 102 9.25 -14.79 6.97
C LYS A 102 9.72 -13.51 7.63
N VAL A 103 8.88 -12.84 8.37
CA VAL A 103 9.18 -11.57 9.05
C VAL A 103 10.20 -11.75 10.19
N LEU A 104 10.20 -12.90 10.87
CA LEU A 104 11.19 -13.21 11.90
C LEU A 104 12.63 -13.31 11.37
N GLU A 105 12.83 -13.49 10.07
CA GLU A 105 14.14 -13.39 9.44
C GLU A 105 14.68 -11.93 9.37
N TYR A 106 13.86 -10.93 9.67
CA TYR A 106 14.18 -9.50 9.57
C TYR A 106 14.11 -8.81 10.95
N PRO A 107 14.94 -9.21 11.93
CA PRO A 107 15.04 -8.44 13.17
C PRO A 107 15.46 -6.99 12.84
N PRO A 108 15.13 -6.01 13.67
CA PRO A 108 15.43 -4.60 13.42
C PRO A 108 16.89 -4.33 13.02
N GLU A 109 17.84 -5.06 13.57
CA GLU A 109 19.26 -4.96 13.25
C GLU A 109 19.55 -5.32 11.78
N ARG A 110 19.05 -6.47 11.32
CA ARG A 110 19.19 -6.89 9.92
C ARG A 110 18.45 -5.94 8.96
N ALA A 111 17.25 -5.53 9.34
CA ALA A 111 16.50 -4.55 8.55
C ALA A 111 17.25 -3.22 8.45
N ALA A 112 17.95 -2.79 9.52
CA ALA A 112 18.77 -1.60 9.54
C ALA A 112 19.99 -1.69 8.59
N GLU A 113 20.69 -2.81 8.59
CA GLU A 113 21.82 -3.06 7.68
C GLU A 113 21.41 -2.92 6.20
N ILE A 114 20.22 -3.45 5.86
CA ILE A 114 19.70 -3.43 4.48
C ILE A 114 19.14 -2.05 4.14
N SER A 115 18.28 -1.50 5.00
CA SER A 115 17.52 -0.27 4.70
C SER A 115 18.29 1.02 4.95
N GLY A 116 19.35 0.97 5.76
CA GLY A 116 20.07 2.16 6.22
C GLY A 116 19.35 2.94 7.33
N VAL A 117 18.20 2.47 7.78
CA VAL A 117 17.45 3.06 8.89
C VAL A 117 17.89 2.39 10.19
N SER A 118 18.19 3.15 11.24
CA SER A 118 18.66 2.56 12.49
C SER A 118 17.63 1.60 13.09
N ALA A 119 18.10 0.54 13.75
CA ALA A 119 17.23 -0.42 14.44
C ALA A 119 16.32 0.26 15.47
N GLU A 120 16.83 1.30 16.15
CA GLU A 120 16.05 2.09 17.11
C GLU A 120 14.93 2.88 16.42
N THR A 121 15.19 3.48 15.26
CA THR A 121 14.18 4.16 14.47
C THR A 121 13.10 3.16 14.02
N ILE A 122 13.47 1.96 13.55
CA ILE A 122 12.53 0.91 13.16
C ILE A 122 11.61 0.54 14.34
N ARG A 123 12.16 0.34 15.54
CA ARG A 123 11.37 0.05 16.76
C ARG A 123 10.44 1.22 17.12
N THR A 124 10.95 2.43 17.09
CA THR A 124 10.17 3.64 17.40
C THR A 124 9.00 3.79 16.45
N VAL A 125 9.23 3.65 15.14
CA VAL A 125 8.18 3.74 14.12
C VAL A 125 7.13 2.65 14.32
N ALA A 126 7.54 1.39 14.50
CA ALA A 126 6.61 0.28 14.69
C ALA A 126 5.70 0.48 15.92
N ARG A 127 6.30 0.83 17.05
CA ARG A 127 5.57 1.12 18.32
C ARG A 127 4.61 2.30 18.14
N ARG A 128 5.07 3.35 17.45
CA ARG A 128 4.24 4.54 17.21
C ARG A 128 3.05 4.23 16.29
N LEU A 129 3.25 3.46 15.20
CA LEU A 129 2.17 2.99 14.34
C LEU A 129 1.14 2.14 15.10
N ALA A 130 1.57 1.33 16.05
CA ALA A 130 0.67 0.52 16.87
C ALA A 130 -0.08 1.33 17.94
N SER A 131 0.46 2.46 18.38
CA SER A 131 -0.10 3.28 19.47
C SER A 131 -1.26 4.19 19.05
N VAL A 132 -1.43 4.43 17.76
CA VAL A 132 -2.48 5.32 17.21
C VAL A 132 -3.28 4.52 16.18
N LYS A 133 -4.60 4.53 16.31
CA LYS A 133 -5.52 3.87 15.36
C LYS A 133 -6.68 4.80 14.98
N PRO A 134 -7.13 4.75 13.74
CA PRO A 134 -6.52 4.05 12.59
C PRO A 134 -5.31 4.80 12.03
N VAL A 135 -4.37 4.05 11.40
CA VAL A 135 -3.27 4.59 10.62
C VAL A 135 -3.64 4.56 9.14
N MET A 136 -3.43 5.65 8.44
CA MET A 136 -3.60 5.74 7.00
C MET A 136 -2.25 5.59 6.30
N LEU A 137 -2.06 4.51 5.54
CA LEU A 137 -0.86 4.29 4.75
C LEU A 137 -1.09 4.73 3.31
N MET A 138 -0.17 5.53 2.77
CA MET A 138 -0.20 6.03 1.40
C MET A 138 1.13 5.73 0.71
N TYR A 139 1.07 5.33 -0.57
CA TYR A 139 2.24 5.12 -1.40
C TYR A 139 1.97 5.44 -2.88
N THR A 140 3.05 5.58 -3.66
CA THR A 140 2.98 5.75 -5.11
C THR A 140 4.03 4.87 -5.82
N LEU A 141 4.54 5.35 -6.93
CA LEU A 141 5.49 4.63 -7.79
C LEU A 141 6.81 4.28 -7.10
N GLY A 142 7.21 4.99 -6.04
CA GLY A 142 8.38 4.65 -5.23
C GLY A 142 8.26 3.29 -4.52
N ILE A 143 7.05 2.74 -4.42
CA ILE A 143 6.79 1.37 -3.94
C ILE A 143 6.62 0.40 -5.11
N THR A 144 5.94 0.80 -6.18
CA THR A 144 5.50 -0.12 -7.24
C THR A 144 6.52 -0.30 -8.35
N GLU A 145 7.32 0.72 -8.68
CA GLU A 145 8.26 0.68 -9.81
C GLU A 145 9.63 0.10 -9.40
N HIS A 146 9.61 -1.12 -8.88
CA HIS A 146 10.77 -1.92 -8.54
C HIS A 146 10.65 -3.32 -9.12
N THR A 147 11.76 -4.01 -9.30
CA THR A 147 11.77 -5.45 -9.67
C THR A 147 10.98 -6.29 -8.65
N CYS A 148 10.93 -5.87 -7.39
CA CYS A 148 10.16 -6.47 -6.31
C CYS A 148 8.86 -5.68 -5.97
N GLY A 149 8.34 -4.86 -6.89
CA GLY A 149 7.19 -3.97 -6.66
C GLY A 149 5.95 -4.68 -6.11
N VAL A 150 5.65 -5.88 -6.58
CA VAL A 150 4.56 -6.71 -6.03
C VAL A 150 4.78 -6.99 -4.55
N ASN A 151 5.99 -7.41 -4.17
CA ASN A 151 6.32 -7.70 -2.77
C ASN A 151 6.29 -6.44 -1.90
N ASN A 152 6.70 -5.28 -2.44
CA ASN A 152 6.59 -4.00 -1.75
C ASN A 152 5.13 -3.67 -1.42
N VAL A 153 4.23 -3.80 -2.40
CA VAL A 153 2.78 -3.57 -2.21
C VAL A 153 2.18 -4.55 -1.20
N LEU A 154 2.51 -5.84 -1.31
CA LEU A 154 2.07 -6.85 -0.35
C LEU A 154 2.57 -6.55 1.07
N SER A 155 3.81 -6.07 1.23
CA SER A 155 4.36 -5.68 2.54
C SER A 155 3.62 -4.47 3.14
N CYS A 156 3.24 -3.48 2.33
CA CYS A 156 2.40 -2.37 2.76
C CYS A 156 1.01 -2.86 3.23
N ALA A 157 0.39 -3.77 2.48
CA ALA A 157 -0.90 -4.35 2.84
C ALA A 157 -0.81 -5.19 4.12
N ASN A 158 0.21 -6.05 4.22
CA ASN A 158 0.45 -6.89 5.39
C ASN A 158 0.66 -6.06 6.67
N LEU A 159 1.44 -4.97 6.60
CA LEU A 159 1.62 -4.05 7.72
C LEU A 159 0.29 -3.49 8.21
N GLN A 160 -0.57 -3.04 7.28
CA GLN A 160 -1.87 -2.47 7.63
C GLN A 160 -2.86 -3.52 8.14
N MET A 161 -2.78 -4.76 7.64
CA MET A 161 -3.58 -5.87 8.16
C MET A 161 -3.13 -6.26 9.58
N LEU A 162 -1.82 -6.32 9.85
CA LEU A 162 -1.30 -6.56 11.21
C LEU A 162 -1.77 -5.49 12.19
N LEU A 163 -1.82 -4.23 11.76
CA LEU A 163 -2.31 -3.11 12.57
C LEU A 163 -3.85 -3.07 12.70
N GLY A 164 -4.59 -3.89 11.93
CA GLY A 164 -6.05 -3.91 11.93
C GLY A 164 -6.68 -2.64 11.34
N ASN A 165 -6.05 -2.02 10.34
CA ASN A 165 -6.49 -0.72 9.80
C ASN A 165 -7.29 -0.83 8.48
N VAL A 166 -7.44 -2.02 7.89
CA VAL A 166 -8.17 -2.18 6.62
C VAL A 166 -9.65 -2.40 6.87
N GLY A 167 -10.49 -1.68 6.14
CA GLY A 167 -11.95 -1.75 6.28
C GLY A 167 -12.55 -0.78 7.30
N PHE A 168 -11.80 0.24 7.71
CA PHE A 168 -12.23 1.30 8.60
C PHE A 168 -12.07 2.68 7.95
N GLU A 169 -12.94 3.63 8.34
CA GLU A 169 -12.76 5.04 7.97
C GLU A 169 -11.42 5.58 8.49
N TYR A 170 -10.79 6.46 7.73
CA TYR A 170 -9.56 7.18 8.09
C TYR A 170 -8.31 6.31 8.25
N GLY A 171 -8.36 5.06 7.79
CA GLY A 171 -7.24 4.10 7.82
C GLY A 171 -6.90 3.55 6.43
N GLY A 172 -6.44 2.29 6.42
CA GLY A 172 -6.30 1.49 5.20
C GLY A 172 -5.05 1.70 4.37
N VAL A 173 -5.08 1.12 3.16
CA VAL A 173 -3.98 1.11 2.18
C VAL A 173 -4.39 1.93 0.97
N ASN A 174 -3.67 3.03 0.72
CA ASN A 174 -4.08 4.04 -0.24
C ASN A 174 -3.00 4.28 -1.31
N PRO A 175 -2.93 3.42 -2.36
CA PRO A 175 -2.11 3.67 -3.53
C PRO A 175 -2.62 4.89 -4.29
N LEU A 176 -1.80 5.93 -4.40
CA LEU A 176 -2.11 7.11 -5.19
C LEU A 176 -1.62 6.87 -6.62
N ARG A 177 -2.55 6.67 -7.55
CA ARG A 177 -2.24 6.34 -8.94
C ARG A 177 -1.91 7.61 -9.75
N GLY A 178 -1.08 7.45 -10.80
CA GLY A 178 -0.59 8.59 -11.59
C GLY A 178 -1.61 9.19 -12.55
N GLN A 179 -2.38 8.34 -13.25
CA GLN A 179 -3.33 8.80 -14.26
C GLN A 179 -4.69 9.13 -13.66
N ASN A 180 -5.39 10.08 -14.29
CA ASN A 180 -6.72 10.49 -13.86
C ASN A 180 -7.69 9.30 -13.92
N ASN A 181 -8.29 8.98 -12.77
CA ASN A 181 -9.28 7.92 -12.62
C ASN A 181 -8.86 6.56 -13.21
N VAL A 182 -7.56 6.23 -13.17
CA VAL A 182 -7.08 4.94 -13.69
C VAL A 182 -7.69 3.74 -12.93
N GLN A 183 -8.01 3.90 -11.65
CA GLN A 183 -8.71 2.86 -10.90
C GLN A 183 -10.10 2.60 -11.51
N GLY A 184 -10.89 3.65 -11.75
CA GLY A 184 -12.19 3.50 -12.39
C GLY A 184 -12.09 2.91 -13.80
N ALA A 185 -11.07 3.29 -14.57
CA ALA A 185 -10.82 2.67 -15.88
C ALA A 185 -10.55 1.16 -15.75
N CYS A 186 -9.74 0.74 -14.76
CA CYS A 186 -9.50 -0.68 -14.48
C CYS A 186 -10.80 -1.40 -14.03
N ASP A 187 -11.59 -0.77 -13.16
CA ASP A 187 -12.87 -1.30 -12.69
C ASP A 187 -13.85 -1.51 -13.86
N MET A 188 -13.79 -0.66 -14.88
CA MET A 188 -14.58 -0.77 -16.12
C MET A 188 -13.98 -1.72 -17.16
N GLY A 189 -12.90 -2.42 -16.84
CA GLY A 189 -12.30 -3.43 -17.71
C GLY A 189 -11.26 -2.91 -18.70
N ALA A 190 -10.69 -1.72 -18.50
CA ALA A 190 -9.60 -1.20 -19.31
C ALA A 190 -8.25 -1.88 -18.97
N LEU A 191 -8.24 -3.19 -18.94
CA LEU A 191 -7.10 -4.05 -18.73
C LEU A 191 -7.15 -5.22 -19.72
N PRO A 192 -6.01 -5.74 -20.18
CA PRO A 192 -6.00 -6.74 -21.27
C PRO A 192 -6.57 -8.11 -20.88
N ASN A 193 -6.73 -8.40 -19.59
CA ASN A 193 -7.06 -9.73 -19.06
C ASN A 193 -8.42 -9.82 -18.35
N VAL A 194 -9.18 -8.71 -18.27
CA VAL A 194 -10.45 -8.69 -17.55
C VAL A 194 -11.53 -7.88 -18.29
N PHE A 195 -12.76 -8.25 -18.08
CA PHE A 195 -13.96 -7.45 -18.34
C PHE A 195 -14.26 -6.54 -17.14
N THR A 196 -15.32 -5.74 -17.23
CA THR A 196 -15.84 -4.89 -16.14
C THR A 196 -15.97 -5.69 -14.84
N GLY A 197 -15.55 -5.08 -13.73
CA GLY A 197 -15.59 -5.71 -12.40
C GLY A 197 -14.56 -6.84 -12.23
N TYR A 198 -13.43 -6.76 -12.94
CA TYR A 198 -12.30 -7.71 -12.84
C TYR A 198 -12.67 -9.17 -13.19
N GLN A 199 -13.71 -9.37 -14.00
CA GLN A 199 -14.10 -10.70 -14.46
C GLN A 199 -13.15 -11.14 -15.59
N ARG A 200 -12.50 -12.29 -15.42
CA ARG A 200 -11.45 -12.74 -16.35
C ARG A 200 -12.01 -13.06 -17.76
N VAL A 201 -11.28 -12.64 -18.81
CA VAL A 201 -11.68 -12.91 -20.21
C VAL A 201 -11.57 -14.39 -20.59
N ASP A 202 -10.69 -15.16 -19.93
CA ASP A 202 -10.55 -16.61 -20.11
C ASP A 202 -11.59 -17.45 -19.33
N ASN A 203 -12.47 -16.80 -18.54
CA ASN A 203 -13.58 -17.46 -17.87
C ASN A 203 -14.81 -17.53 -18.81
N ALA A 204 -15.28 -18.74 -19.14
CA ALA A 204 -16.38 -18.96 -20.06
C ALA A 204 -17.72 -18.36 -19.58
N GLU A 205 -18.00 -18.42 -18.28
CA GLU A 205 -19.24 -17.86 -17.71
C GLU A 205 -19.23 -16.32 -17.79
N ALA A 206 -18.10 -15.70 -17.45
CA ALA A 206 -17.94 -14.26 -17.58
C ALA A 206 -18.13 -13.84 -19.04
N ARG A 207 -17.52 -14.55 -19.99
CA ARG A 207 -17.65 -14.28 -21.42
C ARG A 207 -19.08 -14.33 -21.88
N ALA A 208 -19.79 -15.44 -21.61
CA ALA A 208 -21.19 -15.61 -21.98
C ALA A 208 -22.08 -14.49 -21.43
N LYS A 209 -21.86 -14.09 -20.17
CA LYS A 209 -22.57 -12.97 -19.53
C LYS A 209 -22.37 -11.66 -20.29
N PHE A 210 -21.13 -11.35 -20.71
CA PHE A 210 -20.85 -10.10 -21.42
C PHE A 210 -21.26 -10.16 -22.89
N GLU A 211 -21.20 -11.33 -23.55
CA GLU A 211 -21.74 -11.54 -24.90
C GLU A 211 -23.25 -11.26 -24.94
N GLU A 212 -23.98 -11.79 -23.98
CA GLU A 212 -25.42 -11.52 -23.83
C GLU A 212 -25.69 -10.03 -23.52
N ALA A 213 -25.02 -9.49 -22.52
CA ALA A 213 -25.26 -8.11 -22.06
C ALA A 213 -24.90 -7.04 -23.11
N TRP A 214 -23.89 -7.29 -23.94
CA TRP A 214 -23.45 -6.38 -25.00
C TRP A 214 -24.04 -6.69 -26.36
N GLY A 215 -24.78 -7.81 -26.51
CA GLY A 215 -25.41 -8.21 -27.75
C GLY A 215 -24.40 -8.55 -28.86
N VAL A 216 -23.24 -9.11 -28.51
CA VAL A 216 -22.19 -9.50 -29.46
C VAL A 216 -22.10 -11.02 -29.60
N ALA A 217 -21.74 -11.48 -30.79
CA ALA A 217 -21.73 -12.90 -31.08
C ALA A 217 -20.57 -13.67 -30.42
N SER A 218 -19.44 -12.99 -30.20
CA SER A 218 -18.27 -13.60 -29.58
C SER A 218 -17.34 -12.53 -29.02
N LEU A 219 -16.78 -12.81 -27.84
CA LEU A 219 -15.72 -12.04 -27.20
C LEU A 219 -14.41 -12.86 -27.18
N PRO A 220 -13.24 -12.19 -27.04
CA PRO A 220 -11.96 -12.90 -26.90
C PRO A 220 -11.97 -13.90 -25.74
N ASP A 221 -11.39 -15.07 -25.97
CA ASP A 221 -11.24 -16.14 -24.97
C ASP A 221 -9.86 -16.18 -24.32
N LYS A 222 -8.98 -15.27 -24.74
CA LYS A 222 -7.62 -15.13 -24.24
C LYS A 222 -7.33 -13.70 -23.83
N PRO A 223 -6.53 -13.49 -22.77
CA PRO A 223 -6.02 -12.17 -22.41
C PRO A 223 -5.32 -11.50 -23.61
N GLY A 224 -5.52 -10.19 -23.73
CA GLY A 224 -4.74 -9.36 -24.64
C GLY A 224 -3.27 -9.26 -24.20
N LEU A 225 -2.42 -8.69 -25.06
CA LEU A 225 -0.99 -8.55 -24.81
C LEU A 225 -0.71 -7.52 -23.70
N MET A 226 0.25 -7.84 -22.84
CA MET A 226 0.86 -6.88 -21.92
C MET A 226 1.98 -6.09 -22.64
N ILE A 227 2.36 -4.93 -22.11
CA ILE A 227 3.36 -4.04 -22.71
C ILE A 227 4.66 -4.80 -23.14
N PRO A 228 5.28 -5.67 -22.32
CA PRO A 228 6.44 -6.40 -22.75
C PRO A 228 6.19 -7.26 -23.99
N GLN A 229 5.05 -7.93 -24.05
CA GLN A 229 4.64 -8.78 -25.18
C GLN A 229 4.30 -7.99 -26.46
N MET A 230 3.95 -6.71 -26.33
CA MET A 230 3.69 -5.83 -27.47
C MET A 230 4.97 -5.34 -28.14
N LEU A 231 6.11 -5.46 -27.43
CA LEU A 231 7.43 -4.99 -27.90
C LEU A 231 8.28 -6.11 -28.49
N GLU A 232 7.84 -7.35 -28.41
CA GLU A 232 8.44 -8.54 -29.04
C GLU A 232 7.88 -8.74 -30.46
#